data_498de7802198e0b366cde0e924678e8a
#
_entry.id   498de7802198e0b366cde0e924678e8a
#
_cell.length_a   1.000
_cell.length_b   1.000
_cell.length_c   1.000
_cell.angle_alpha   90.00
_cell.angle_beta   90.00
_cell.angle_gamma   90.00
#
_symmetry.space_group_name_H-M   'P 1'
#
loop_
_entity.id
_entity.type
_entity.pdbx_description
1 polymer ?
#
loop_
_entity_poly.entity_id
_entity_poly.type
_entity_poly.pdbx_seq_one_letter_code
_entity_poly.pdbx_strand_id
1 'polypeptide(L)'
;MVGRVGRVERFQVVGERVVEALLASRPGVARAAGDHRFDDRLPDFSADAVAADRAMLADAASVLCEVDVDALELEEQVDHALLAGLVDRELFELTEIRAHEWNPLAYNPGPLLHAIVARPYAPVDIRLTALAGRLAAVPDALATARATLRDVPHIHAETAVGQFTGAAMLVRDEVPALLAQAPALSNRIEPAATAALAALDEFVAWLRTDLAADAGPGRDPRLGRRRWEARLWHALDTELGAAEIQRRAWANLDRVTEEIRAAAVELVGGPADDETVRRALDLLAAEHPDDHTIVDLASITLDEASDFVRAHDLVTVPDDPCVIQVMPQFARGVAVAYCDAPGGLETADVPTFYCIAPTPADWPARRAESFYREYNDHMIRNLTVHEAMPGHFLQLAHARRYAGSTRVRALTRSDPFVEGWAVYAEELMVGYGFGGLPVRLQQLKMQLRMTLNALLDQLVHAEELPEAEAMALLTERGFQEEGEAAGKWRRALLTSTQLSTYFVGYSELAEVAAERPQDVPLRDWHDEMLAHGSPPPRHLRTLLGR
;
A
#
# COMPACT_ATOMS: atom_id res chain seq x y z
N MET A 1 15.98 34.47 23.49
CA MET A 1 16.57 33.82 22.32
C MET A 1 17.39 32.54 22.67
N VAL A 2 18.21 32.54 23.71
CA VAL A 2 19.06 31.38 24.10
C VAL A 2 18.25 30.14 24.51
N GLY A 3 17.03 30.29 25.08
CA GLY A 3 16.23 29.17 25.54
C GLY A 3 15.44 28.42 24.43
N ARG A 4 15.24 29.06 23.28
CA ARG A 4 14.48 28.49 22.17
C ARG A 4 15.33 27.56 21.29
N VAL A 5 16.57 27.95 21.00
CA VAL A 5 17.51 27.18 20.18
C VAL A 5 17.83 25.81 20.86
N GLY A 6 18.05 25.80 22.18
CA GLY A 6 18.37 24.55 22.89
C GLY A 6 17.22 23.54 23.02
N ARG A 7 15.92 23.98 22.87
CA ARG A 7 14.76 23.08 22.91
C ARG A 7 14.44 22.47 21.54
N VAL A 8 14.62 23.27 20.46
CA VAL A 8 14.51 22.77 19.09
C VAL A 8 15.60 21.71 18.81
N GLU A 9 16.85 22.02 19.20
CA GLU A 9 17.96 21.04 19.19
C GLU A 9 17.61 19.75 19.95
N ARG A 10 16.92 19.87 21.08
CA ARG A 10 16.54 18.71 21.91
C ARG A 10 15.56 17.77 21.20
N PHE A 11 14.53 18.28 20.51
CA PHE A 11 13.60 17.41 19.74
C PHE A 11 14.32 16.73 18.58
N GLN A 12 15.09 17.47 17.79
CA GLN A 12 15.86 16.91 16.68
C GLN A 12 16.77 15.77 17.15
N VAL A 13 17.47 15.94 18.28
CA VAL A 13 18.34 14.90 18.83
C VAL A 13 17.55 13.67 19.33
N VAL A 14 16.45 13.89 20.04
CA VAL A 14 15.59 12.80 20.52
C VAL A 14 14.92 12.09 19.37
N GLY A 15 14.32 12.83 18.44
CA GLY A 15 13.64 12.29 17.26
C GLY A 15 14.60 11.47 16.40
N GLU A 16 15.80 11.99 16.14
CA GLU A 16 16.81 11.28 15.37
C GLU A 16 17.24 9.97 16.03
N ARG A 17 17.40 9.94 17.36
CA ARG A 17 17.70 8.71 18.11
C ARG A 17 16.59 7.66 17.96
N VAL A 18 15.32 8.09 18.05
CA VAL A 18 14.16 7.19 17.87
C VAL A 18 14.09 6.69 16.44
N VAL A 19 14.28 7.56 15.44
CA VAL A 19 14.33 7.19 14.02
C VAL A 19 15.41 6.14 13.75
N GLU A 20 16.64 6.35 14.25
CA GLU A 20 17.73 5.38 14.12
C GLU A 20 17.40 4.02 14.75
N ALA A 21 16.79 4.02 15.94
CA ALA A 21 16.39 2.77 16.60
C ALA A 21 15.33 2.01 15.79
N LEU A 22 14.33 2.73 15.23
CA LEU A 22 13.29 2.15 14.38
C LEU A 22 13.88 1.58 13.07
N LEU A 23 14.77 2.31 12.40
CA LEU A 23 15.42 1.84 11.18
C LEU A 23 16.25 0.58 11.44
N ALA A 24 16.99 0.54 12.55
CA ALA A 24 17.85 -0.59 12.89
C ALA A 24 17.08 -1.86 13.27
N SER A 25 15.91 -1.72 13.92
CA SER A 25 15.09 -2.85 14.36
C SER A 25 14.09 -3.33 13.30
N ARG A 26 13.81 -2.52 12.28
CA ARG A 26 12.81 -2.77 11.24
C ARG A 26 13.38 -2.69 9.83
N PRO A 27 14.05 -3.76 9.34
CA PRO A 27 14.68 -3.76 8.01
C PRO A 27 13.69 -3.45 6.87
N GLY A 28 12.42 -3.82 7.03
CA GLY A 28 11.37 -3.51 6.06
C GLY A 28 11.06 -2.01 5.99
N VAL A 29 10.98 -1.34 7.14
CA VAL A 29 10.77 0.11 7.23
C VAL A 29 11.98 0.86 6.67
N ALA A 30 13.19 0.44 7.06
CA ALA A 30 14.43 1.03 6.55
C ALA A 30 14.48 0.93 5.02
N ARG A 31 14.18 -0.24 4.46
CA ARG A 31 14.16 -0.46 3.02
C ARG A 31 13.10 0.41 2.32
N ALA A 32 11.89 0.50 2.88
CA ALA A 32 10.82 1.33 2.32
C ALA A 32 11.17 2.83 2.37
N ALA A 33 11.87 3.26 3.41
CA ALA A 33 12.38 4.63 3.52
C ALA A 33 13.56 4.93 2.57
N GLY A 34 14.22 3.91 1.99
CA GLY A 34 15.42 4.07 1.16
C GLY A 34 16.73 4.04 1.95
N ASP A 35 16.71 3.52 3.17
CA ASP A 35 17.90 3.30 3.99
C ASP A 35 18.42 1.88 3.82
N HIS A 36 19.49 1.74 3.05
CA HIS A 36 20.09 0.46 2.66
C HIS A 36 21.09 -0.12 3.68
N ARG A 37 21.33 0.55 4.81
CA ARG A 37 22.29 0.08 5.84
C ARG A 37 21.93 -1.27 6.46
N PHE A 38 20.66 -1.65 6.38
CA PHE A 38 20.09 -2.86 6.99
C PHE A 38 19.56 -3.85 5.95
N ASP A 39 19.97 -3.72 4.70
CA ASP A 39 19.51 -4.58 3.60
C ASP A 39 19.99 -6.05 3.72
N ASP A 40 20.96 -6.31 4.57
CA ASP A 40 21.43 -7.67 4.88
C ASP A 40 20.60 -8.42 5.92
N ARG A 41 19.53 -7.80 6.47
CA ARG A 41 18.74 -8.33 7.59
C ARG A 41 17.32 -8.70 7.19
N LEU A 42 16.75 -9.65 7.94
CA LEU A 42 15.31 -9.95 8.00
C LEU A 42 14.75 -9.52 9.37
N PRO A 43 13.44 -9.30 9.51
CA PRO A 43 12.80 -9.15 10.81
C PRO A 43 13.08 -10.37 11.70
N ASP A 44 13.42 -10.12 12.96
CA ASP A 44 13.64 -11.16 13.97
C ASP A 44 12.48 -11.16 14.98
N PHE A 45 11.73 -12.26 15.01
CA PHE A 45 10.63 -12.48 15.95
C PHE A 45 10.99 -13.53 17.02
N SER A 46 12.26 -13.75 17.32
CA SER A 46 12.66 -14.52 18.48
C SER A 46 12.19 -13.85 19.77
N ALA A 47 11.99 -14.62 20.84
CA ALA A 47 11.49 -14.08 22.10
C ALA A 47 12.36 -12.94 22.65
N ASP A 48 13.68 -13.06 22.50
CA ASP A 48 14.64 -12.04 22.94
C ASP A 48 14.54 -10.77 22.07
N ALA A 49 14.42 -10.90 20.76
CA ALA A 49 14.27 -9.76 19.85
C ALA A 49 12.93 -9.02 20.09
N VAL A 50 11.83 -9.76 20.26
CA VAL A 50 10.52 -9.18 20.61
C VAL A 50 10.56 -8.44 21.94
N ALA A 51 11.23 -9.00 22.96
CA ALA A 51 11.39 -8.34 24.26
C ALA A 51 12.26 -7.07 24.15
N ALA A 52 13.35 -7.11 23.37
CA ALA A 52 14.20 -5.96 23.12
C ALA A 52 13.47 -4.85 22.33
N ASP A 53 12.71 -5.20 21.30
CA ASP A 53 11.88 -4.27 20.54
C ASP A 53 10.83 -3.58 21.41
N ARG A 54 10.14 -4.36 22.25
CA ARG A 54 9.17 -3.81 23.20
C ARG A 54 9.81 -2.81 24.16
N ALA A 55 11.00 -3.13 24.68
CA ALA A 55 11.73 -2.23 25.58
C ALA A 55 12.17 -0.94 24.86
N MET A 56 12.69 -1.06 23.64
CA MET A 56 13.10 0.06 22.80
C MET A 56 11.92 0.99 22.50
N LEU A 57 10.77 0.44 22.10
CA LEU A 57 9.56 1.22 21.81
C LEU A 57 9.01 1.92 23.07
N ALA A 58 9.03 1.25 24.23
CA ALA A 58 8.62 1.85 25.50
C ALA A 58 9.54 3.01 25.91
N ASP A 59 10.87 2.86 25.72
CA ASP A 59 11.83 3.95 25.94
C ASP A 59 11.57 5.11 24.96
N ALA A 60 11.35 4.81 23.69
CA ALA A 60 11.02 5.81 22.67
C ALA A 60 9.75 6.60 23.03
N ALA A 61 8.67 5.92 23.44
CA ALA A 61 7.45 6.58 23.91
C ALA A 61 7.71 7.48 25.12
N SER A 62 8.49 6.99 26.08
CA SER A 62 8.83 7.77 27.29
C SER A 62 9.59 9.05 26.97
N VAL A 63 10.64 8.97 26.13
CA VAL A 63 11.46 10.14 25.81
C VAL A 63 10.70 11.15 24.92
N LEU A 64 9.80 10.69 24.06
CA LEU A 64 8.93 11.58 23.28
C LEU A 64 7.92 12.31 24.17
N CYS A 65 7.35 11.66 25.18
CA CYS A 65 6.46 12.31 26.15
C CYS A 65 7.13 13.41 26.98
N GLU A 66 8.46 13.40 27.12
CA GLU A 66 9.20 14.45 27.84
C GLU A 66 9.45 15.72 27.02
N VAL A 67 9.15 15.70 25.71
CA VAL A 67 9.33 16.86 24.83
C VAL A 67 8.27 17.91 25.12
N ASP A 68 8.69 19.14 25.31
CA ASP A 68 7.79 20.31 25.42
C ASP A 68 7.32 20.72 24.01
N VAL A 69 6.21 20.12 23.57
CA VAL A 69 5.66 20.28 22.22
C VAL A 69 5.26 21.72 21.93
N ASP A 70 4.75 22.46 22.92
CA ASP A 70 4.33 23.86 22.77
C ASP A 70 5.51 24.81 22.47
N ALA A 71 6.73 24.37 22.74
CA ALA A 71 7.94 25.12 22.45
C ALA A 71 8.55 24.83 21.07
N LEU A 72 7.99 23.89 20.30
CA LEU A 72 8.44 23.51 18.97
C LEU A 72 7.82 24.41 17.90
N GLU A 73 8.48 24.52 16.75
CA GLU A 73 7.87 25.11 15.56
C GLU A 73 6.82 24.14 14.98
N LEU A 74 5.85 24.64 14.21
CA LEU A 74 4.70 23.88 13.73
C LEU A 74 5.10 22.57 13.00
N GLU A 75 6.08 22.64 12.11
CA GLU A 75 6.59 21.45 11.39
C GLU A 75 7.15 20.40 12.36
N GLU A 76 7.85 20.82 13.41
CA GLU A 76 8.39 19.91 14.42
C GLU A 76 7.32 19.37 15.37
N GLN A 77 6.25 20.13 15.63
CA GLN A 77 5.07 19.62 16.37
C GLN A 77 4.42 18.47 15.59
N VAL A 78 4.27 18.62 14.28
CA VAL A 78 3.74 17.58 13.40
C VAL A 78 4.70 16.38 13.36
N ASP A 79 5.99 16.59 13.16
CA ASP A 79 6.99 15.52 13.17
C ASP A 79 6.99 14.74 14.50
N HIS A 80 6.86 15.46 15.61
CA HIS A 80 6.72 14.83 16.93
C HIS A 80 5.46 13.95 17.02
N ALA A 81 4.31 14.47 16.58
CA ALA A 81 3.04 13.74 16.60
C ALA A 81 3.11 12.49 15.72
N LEU A 82 3.69 12.59 14.52
CA LEU A 82 3.88 11.48 13.60
C LEU A 82 4.79 10.39 14.18
N LEU A 83 5.91 10.80 14.79
CA LEU A 83 6.86 9.86 15.39
C LEU A 83 6.26 9.16 16.61
N ALA A 84 5.56 9.89 17.48
CA ALA A 84 4.84 9.32 18.61
C ALA A 84 3.75 8.34 18.16
N GLY A 85 2.95 8.72 17.15
CA GLY A 85 1.94 7.84 16.56
C GLY A 85 2.53 6.57 15.95
N LEU A 86 3.69 6.66 15.30
CA LEU A 86 4.41 5.49 14.76
C LEU A 86 4.86 4.55 15.91
N VAL A 87 5.45 5.10 16.97
CA VAL A 87 5.89 4.31 18.14
C VAL A 87 4.70 3.62 18.81
N ASP A 88 3.59 4.33 19.01
CA ASP A 88 2.38 3.78 19.61
C ASP A 88 1.75 2.68 18.74
N ARG A 89 1.72 2.87 17.42
CA ARG A 89 1.27 1.86 16.47
C ARG A 89 2.11 0.59 16.55
N GLU A 90 3.43 0.73 16.56
CA GLU A 90 4.35 -0.41 16.62
C GLU A 90 4.22 -1.16 17.98
N LEU A 91 4.04 -0.45 19.08
CA LEU A 91 3.74 -1.06 20.38
C LEU A 91 2.41 -1.82 20.36
N PHE A 92 1.36 -1.24 19.77
CA PHE A 92 0.06 -1.88 19.65
C PHE A 92 0.12 -3.15 18.79
N GLU A 93 0.79 -3.09 17.62
CA GLU A 93 0.97 -4.26 16.76
C GLU A 93 1.74 -5.38 17.48
N LEU A 94 2.79 -5.03 18.22
CA LEU A 94 3.63 -6.00 18.93
C LEU A 94 2.93 -6.61 20.15
N THR A 95 2.09 -5.86 20.87
CA THR A 95 1.54 -6.27 22.19
C THR A 95 0.09 -6.72 22.15
N GLU A 96 -0.75 -6.14 21.26
CA GLU A 96 -2.18 -6.41 21.19
C GLU A 96 -2.57 -7.26 19.98
N ILE A 97 -2.01 -6.98 18.81
CA ILE A 97 -2.28 -7.76 17.58
C ILE A 97 -1.43 -9.03 17.57
N ARG A 98 -0.14 -8.92 17.87
CA ARG A 98 0.81 -10.02 18.01
C ARG A 98 0.84 -10.91 16.76
N ALA A 99 0.86 -10.28 15.57
CA ALA A 99 0.78 -11.01 14.30
C ALA A 99 1.87 -12.09 14.15
N HIS A 100 3.05 -11.87 14.72
CA HIS A 100 4.15 -12.84 14.73
C HIS A 100 3.81 -14.17 15.43
N GLU A 101 2.75 -14.24 16.23
CA GLU A 101 2.36 -15.47 16.94
C GLU A 101 1.33 -16.32 16.19
N TRP A 102 0.63 -15.74 15.20
CA TRP A 102 -0.46 -16.44 14.53
C TRP A 102 -0.50 -16.26 13.01
N ASN A 103 0.15 -15.23 12.46
CA ASN A 103 0.13 -14.92 11.04
C ASN A 103 1.45 -15.34 10.38
N PRO A 104 1.48 -16.44 9.60
CA PRO A 104 2.69 -16.89 8.94
C PRO A 104 3.22 -15.90 7.91
N LEU A 105 2.36 -15.03 7.36
CA LEU A 105 2.76 -14.01 6.38
C LEU A 105 3.73 -12.98 6.95
N ALA A 106 3.75 -12.78 8.29
CA ALA A 106 4.72 -11.91 8.96
C ALA A 106 6.19 -12.36 8.75
N TYR A 107 6.40 -13.63 8.48
CA TYR A 107 7.73 -14.23 8.28
C TYR A 107 8.13 -14.34 6.80
N ASN A 108 7.31 -13.84 5.86
CA ASN A 108 7.60 -13.99 4.44
C ASN A 108 8.81 -13.13 4.01
N PRO A 109 9.95 -13.74 3.63
CA PRO A 109 11.12 -12.99 3.20
C PRO A 109 11.00 -12.47 1.75
N GLY A 110 10.03 -12.97 0.98
CA GLY A 110 9.90 -12.72 -0.45
C GLY A 110 9.97 -11.24 -0.85
N PRO A 111 9.16 -10.34 -0.26
CA PRO A 111 9.19 -8.91 -0.59
C PRO A 111 10.56 -8.26 -0.35
N LEU A 112 11.26 -8.62 0.74
CA LEU A 112 12.57 -8.09 1.05
C LEU A 112 13.68 -8.65 0.14
N LEU A 113 13.60 -9.92 -0.25
CA LEU A 113 14.51 -10.51 -1.22
C LEU A 113 14.31 -9.89 -2.60
N HIS A 114 13.06 -9.79 -3.04
CA HIS A 114 12.71 -9.18 -4.33
C HIS A 114 13.19 -7.74 -4.46
N ALA A 115 13.05 -6.94 -3.40
CA ALA A 115 13.46 -5.53 -3.42
C ALA A 115 14.96 -5.35 -3.73
N ILE A 116 15.83 -6.29 -3.33
CA ILE A 116 17.25 -6.27 -3.68
C ILE A 116 17.48 -6.71 -5.14
N VAL A 117 16.74 -7.72 -5.59
CA VAL A 117 16.90 -8.27 -6.94
C VAL A 117 16.39 -7.29 -8.00
N ALA A 118 15.21 -6.74 -7.80
CA ALA A 118 14.50 -5.94 -8.81
C ALA A 118 15.03 -4.51 -8.95
N ARG A 119 15.46 -3.87 -7.87
CA ARG A 119 15.80 -2.44 -7.89
C ARG A 119 17.31 -2.20 -7.92
N PRO A 120 17.83 -1.49 -8.95
CA PRO A 120 19.27 -1.25 -9.09
C PRO A 120 19.73 0.01 -8.30
N TYR A 121 19.47 0.04 -6.96
CA TYR A 121 19.83 1.15 -6.09
C TYR A 121 21.33 1.24 -5.78
N ALA A 122 22.09 0.19 -6.07
CA ALA A 122 23.53 0.13 -5.86
C ALA A 122 24.19 -0.82 -6.87
N PRO A 123 25.52 -0.81 -7.02
CA PRO A 123 26.26 -1.82 -7.79
C PRO A 123 25.87 -3.25 -7.40
N VAL A 124 25.89 -4.14 -8.38
CA VAL A 124 25.38 -5.52 -8.22
C VAL A 124 26.08 -6.31 -7.12
N ASP A 125 27.37 -6.09 -6.91
CA ASP A 125 28.19 -6.74 -5.87
C ASP A 125 27.77 -6.30 -4.46
N ILE A 126 27.39 -5.03 -4.28
CA ILE A 126 26.85 -4.50 -3.02
C ILE A 126 25.49 -5.14 -2.75
N ARG A 127 24.58 -5.13 -3.73
CA ARG A 127 23.24 -5.72 -3.60
C ARG A 127 23.32 -7.23 -3.32
N LEU A 128 24.17 -7.96 -4.02
CA LEU A 128 24.38 -9.39 -3.78
C LEU A 128 25.00 -9.68 -2.41
N THR A 129 25.84 -8.77 -1.89
CA THR A 129 26.40 -8.91 -0.54
C THR A 129 25.29 -8.78 0.52
N ALA A 130 24.39 -7.84 0.37
CA ALA A 130 23.20 -7.70 1.22
C ALA A 130 22.26 -8.91 1.08
N LEU A 131 21.98 -9.34 -0.17
CA LEU A 131 21.17 -10.51 -0.45
C LEU A 131 21.69 -11.78 0.24
N ALA A 132 23.01 -11.97 0.26
CA ALA A 132 23.63 -13.11 0.95
C ALA A 132 23.30 -13.12 2.45
N GLY A 133 23.30 -11.96 3.10
CA GLY A 133 22.90 -11.83 4.51
C GLY A 133 21.44 -12.25 4.72
N ARG A 134 20.51 -11.71 3.90
CA ARG A 134 19.10 -12.09 3.99
C ARG A 134 18.87 -13.58 3.72
N LEU A 135 19.47 -14.14 2.66
CA LEU A 135 19.35 -15.56 2.35
C LEU A 135 19.86 -16.44 3.50
N ALA A 136 20.99 -16.06 4.11
CA ALA A 136 21.54 -16.79 5.25
C ALA A 136 20.64 -16.73 6.50
N ALA A 137 19.83 -15.69 6.66
CA ALA A 137 18.91 -15.52 7.78
C ALA A 137 17.57 -16.28 7.60
N VAL A 138 17.22 -16.70 6.38
CA VAL A 138 15.93 -17.39 6.10
C VAL A 138 15.72 -18.64 6.94
N PRO A 139 16.70 -19.57 7.08
CA PRO A 139 16.50 -20.79 7.87
C PRO A 139 16.14 -20.51 9.33
N ASP A 140 16.83 -19.59 9.99
CA ASP A 140 16.60 -19.23 11.40
C ASP A 140 15.25 -18.51 11.58
N ALA A 141 14.90 -17.62 10.66
CA ALA A 141 13.62 -16.93 10.67
C ALA A 141 12.45 -17.94 10.55
N LEU A 142 12.53 -18.92 9.66
CA LEU A 142 11.50 -19.92 9.48
C LEU A 142 11.48 -20.97 10.61
N ALA A 143 12.61 -21.29 11.22
CA ALA A 143 12.67 -22.09 12.43
C ALA A 143 11.97 -21.36 13.60
N THR A 144 12.20 -20.07 13.76
CA THR A 144 11.50 -19.21 14.72
C THR A 144 9.99 -19.18 14.44
N ALA A 145 9.57 -19.04 13.18
CA ALA A 145 8.17 -19.09 12.80
C ALA A 145 7.49 -20.39 13.25
N ARG A 146 8.09 -21.56 12.99
CA ARG A 146 7.57 -22.87 13.41
C ARG A 146 7.51 -23.01 14.94
N ALA A 147 8.46 -22.43 15.65
CA ALA A 147 8.47 -22.43 17.12
C ALA A 147 7.42 -21.49 17.75
N THR A 148 7.03 -20.43 17.06
CA THR A 148 6.20 -19.33 17.61
C THR A 148 4.74 -19.42 17.16
N LEU A 149 4.46 -19.77 15.90
CA LEU A 149 3.11 -19.77 15.32
C LEU A 149 2.18 -20.76 16.04
N ARG A 150 0.98 -20.28 16.40
CA ARG A 150 -0.09 -21.05 17.05
C ARG A 150 -1.45 -20.59 16.49
N ASP A 151 -2.41 -21.50 16.41
CA ASP A 151 -3.79 -21.21 15.99
C ASP A 151 -3.88 -20.40 14.68
N VAL A 152 -3.11 -20.77 13.68
CA VAL A 152 -3.04 -20.06 12.40
C VAL A 152 -4.40 -20.13 11.69
N PRO A 153 -4.99 -18.99 11.26
CA PRO A 153 -6.21 -19.03 10.47
C PRO A 153 -5.98 -19.77 9.15
N HIS A 154 -6.90 -20.61 8.74
CA HIS A 154 -6.77 -21.44 7.54
C HIS A 154 -6.46 -20.60 6.28
N ILE A 155 -7.18 -19.49 6.09
CA ILE A 155 -6.96 -18.57 4.96
C ILE A 155 -5.55 -17.96 4.94
N HIS A 156 -4.95 -17.67 6.11
CA HIS A 156 -3.58 -17.16 6.20
C HIS A 156 -2.56 -18.25 5.85
N ALA A 157 -2.78 -19.46 6.30
CA ALA A 157 -1.91 -20.58 5.99
C ALA A 157 -1.96 -20.97 4.50
N GLU A 158 -3.15 -21.02 3.89
CA GLU A 158 -3.28 -21.21 2.43
C GLU A 158 -2.57 -20.13 1.63
N THR A 159 -2.73 -18.87 2.03
CA THR A 159 -2.06 -17.74 1.38
C THR A 159 -0.54 -17.83 1.55
N ALA A 160 -0.08 -18.20 2.75
CA ALA A 160 1.34 -18.38 3.03
C ALA A 160 1.96 -19.48 2.16
N VAL A 161 1.28 -20.62 1.97
CA VAL A 161 1.76 -21.67 1.05
C VAL A 161 2.05 -21.10 -0.34
N GLY A 162 1.16 -20.27 -0.88
CA GLY A 162 1.38 -19.63 -2.18
C GLY A 162 2.55 -18.65 -2.17
N GLN A 163 2.59 -17.76 -1.18
CA GLN A 163 3.61 -16.70 -1.12
C GLN A 163 5.02 -17.24 -0.84
N PHE A 164 5.16 -18.24 0.04
CA PHE A 164 6.47 -18.87 0.30
C PHE A 164 6.94 -19.71 -0.88
N THR A 165 6.01 -20.35 -1.63
CA THR A 165 6.35 -20.98 -2.91
C THR A 165 6.87 -19.97 -3.91
N GLY A 166 6.24 -18.78 -4.01
CA GLY A 166 6.71 -17.66 -4.83
C GLY A 166 8.10 -17.16 -4.41
N ALA A 167 8.35 -17.05 -3.11
CA ALA A 167 9.68 -16.69 -2.59
C ALA A 167 10.75 -17.73 -2.96
N ALA A 168 10.43 -19.02 -2.91
CA ALA A 168 11.32 -20.08 -3.36
C ALA A 168 11.60 -19.99 -4.87
N MET A 169 10.60 -19.69 -5.70
CA MET A 169 10.77 -19.47 -7.14
C MET A 169 11.70 -18.27 -7.41
N LEU A 170 11.53 -17.14 -6.72
CA LEU A 170 12.42 -16.00 -6.84
C LEU A 170 13.88 -16.38 -6.56
N VAL A 171 14.13 -17.11 -5.45
CA VAL A 171 15.50 -17.54 -5.10
C VAL A 171 16.05 -18.51 -6.15
N ARG A 172 15.25 -19.41 -6.70
CA ARG A 172 15.66 -20.42 -7.69
C ARG A 172 15.94 -19.82 -9.06
N ASP A 173 15.12 -18.86 -9.50
CA ASP A 173 15.08 -18.44 -10.89
C ASP A 173 15.75 -17.07 -11.10
N GLU A 174 15.61 -16.13 -10.18
CA GLU A 174 16.09 -14.75 -10.36
C GLU A 174 17.48 -14.52 -9.72
N VAL A 175 17.76 -15.13 -8.57
CA VAL A 175 19.07 -14.97 -7.90
C VAL A 175 20.24 -15.42 -8.77
N PRO A 176 20.17 -16.58 -9.49
CA PRO A 176 21.26 -16.98 -10.40
C PRO A 176 21.48 -15.99 -11.55
N ALA A 177 20.42 -15.39 -12.09
CA ALA A 177 20.53 -14.40 -13.16
C ALA A 177 21.23 -13.11 -12.68
N LEU A 178 20.95 -12.67 -11.45
CA LEU A 178 21.66 -11.55 -10.84
C LEU A 178 23.12 -11.91 -10.51
N LEU A 179 23.35 -13.11 -9.97
CA LEU A 179 24.70 -13.62 -9.62
C LEU A 179 25.62 -13.74 -10.84
N ALA A 180 25.08 -14.07 -12.01
CA ALA A 180 25.85 -14.14 -13.26
C ALA A 180 26.54 -12.81 -13.61
N GLN A 181 26.06 -11.68 -13.09
CA GLN A 181 26.67 -10.35 -13.26
C GLN A 181 27.86 -10.12 -12.31
N ALA A 182 28.00 -10.90 -11.22
CA ALA A 182 29.11 -10.81 -10.26
C ALA A 182 29.52 -12.22 -9.76
N PRO A 183 30.08 -13.09 -10.64
CA PRO A 183 30.35 -14.50 -10.35
C PRO A 183 31.40 -14.72 -9.22
N ALA A 184 32.17 -13.70 -8.88
CA ALA A 184 33.10 -13.75 -7.75
C ALA A 184 32.41 -13.98 -6.39
N LEU A 185 31.09 -13.72 -6.30
CA LEU A 185 30.31 -13.91 -5.08
C LEU A 185 29.61 -15.29 -5.00
N SER A 186 29.79 -16.18 -5.98
CA SER A 186 29.19 -17.52 -6.00
C SER A 186 29.44 -18.31 -4.72
N ASN A 187 30.63 -18.33 -4.23
CA ASN A 187 31.00 -19.05 -2.98
C ASN A 187 30.24 -18.56 -1.73
N ARG A 188 29.70 -17.35 -1.76
CA ARG A 188 28.90 -16.76 -0.68
C ARG A 188 27.40 -16.92 -0.91
N ILE A 189 26.94 -16.70 -2.13
CA ILE A 189 25.52 -16.70 -2.48
C ILE A 189 24.95 -18.11 -2.61
N GLU A 190 25.61 -19.01 -3.34
CA GLU A 190 25.07 -20.35 -3.65
C GLU A 190 24.79 -21.20 -2.40
N PRO A 191 25.68 -21.27 -1.38
CA PRO A 191 25.35 -22.00 -0.16
C PRO A 191 24.17 -21.37 0.61
N ALA A 192 24.10 -20.04 0.69
CA ALA A 192 23.01 -19.32 1.36
C ALA A 192 21.68 -19.52 0.62
N ALA A 193 21.67 -19.43 -0.72
CA ALA A 193 20.50 -19.69 -1.54
C ALA A 193 20.01 -21.14 -1.40
N THR A 194 20.92 -22.12 -1.39
CA THR A 194 20.59 -23.53 -1.19
C THR A 194 19.94 -23.77 0.17
N ALA A 195 20.48 -23.20 1.24
CA ALA A 195 19.92 -23.31 2.59
C ALA A 195 18.56 -22.60 2.69
N ALA A 196 18.40 -21.43 2.09
CA ALA A 196 17.14 -20.69 2.06
C ALA A 196 16.06 -21.48 1.31
N LEU A 197 16.38 -22.05 0.14
CA LEU A 197 15.44 -22.89 -0.63
C LEU A 197 14.99 -24.09 0.17
N ALA A 198 15.91 -24.81 0.82
CA ALA A 198 15.55 -25.97 1.65
C ALA A 198 14.60 -25.56 2.78
N ALA A 199 14.90 -24.45 3.48
CA ALA A 199 14.07 -23.96 4.57
C ALA A 199 12.68 -23.48 4.08
N LEU A 200 12.59 -22.83 2.92
CA LEU A 200 11.32 -22.43 2.31
C LEU A 200 10.46 -23.63 1.93
N ASP A 201 11.06 -24.62 1.27
CA ASP A 201 10.34 -25.85 0.86
C ASP A 201 9.87 -26.67 2.09
N GLU A 202 10.70 -26.77 3.14
CA GLU A 202 10.31 -27.41 4.40
C GLU A 202 9.17 -26.65 5.11
N PHE A 203 9.21 -25.31 5.10
CA PHE A 203 8.18 -24.49 5.73
C PHE A 203 6.84 -24.61 4.98
N VAL A 204 6.85 -24.63 3.65
CA VAL A 204 5.66 -24.88 2.82
C VAL A 204 5.10 -26.27 3.09
N ALA A 205 5.96 -27.29 3.20
CA ALA A 205 5.53 -28.65 3.53
C ALA A 205 4.90 -28.72 4.92
N TRP A 206 5.49 -28.04 5.91
CA TRP A 206 4.96 -27.95 7.27
C TRP A 206 3.58 -27.27 7.29
N LEU A 207 3.42 -26.11 6.64
CA LEU A 207 2.13 -25.42 6.54
C LEU A 207 1.04 -26.34 5.94
N ARG A 208 1.37 -27.07 4.88
CA ARG A 208 0.43 -28.03 4.25
C ARG A 208 0.06 -29.19 5.17
N THR A 209 1.02 -29.68 5.95
CA THR A 209 0.81 -30.83 6.85
C THR A 209 -0.01 -30.41 8.07
N ASP A 210 0.31 -29.30 8.69
CA ASP A 210 -0.39 -28.81 9.89
C ASP A 210 -1.81 -28.36 9.55
N LEU A 211 -2.02 -27.75 8.39
CA LEU A 211 -3.36 -27.43 7.88
C LEU A 211 -4.20 -28.68 7.63
N ALA A 212 -3.58 -29.79 7.24
CA ALA A 212 -4.28 -31.06 7.00
C ALA A 212 -4.51 -31.85 8.29
N ALA A 213 -3.65 -31.69 9.32
CA ALA A 213 -3.69 -32.43 10.56
C ALA A 213 -4.60 -31.80 11.63
N ASP A 214 -4.63 -30.49 11.71
CA ASP A 214 -5.55 -29.74 12.56
C ASP A 214 -6.89 -29.58 11.84
N ALA A 215 -7.78 -30.55 12.03
CA ALA A 215 -9.11 -30.59 11.42
C ALA A 215 -10.05 -29.46 11.91
N GLY A 216 -9.53 -28.36 12.42
CA GLY A 216 -10.27 -27.18 12.84
C GLY A 216 -9.97 -25.96 11.94
N PRO A 217 -10.87 -24.96 11.92
CA PRO A 217 -10.71 -23.76 11.08
C PRO A 217 -9.57 -22.82 11.54
N GLY A 218 -8.79 -23.19 12.56
CA GLY A 218 -7.87 -22.29 13.24
C GLY A 218 -8.63 -21.16 13.99
N ARG A 219 -7.90 -20.12 14.38
CA ARG A 219 -8.57 -18.91 14.94
C ARG A 219 -9.33 -18.19 13.83
N ASP A 220 -10.37 -17.47 14.23
CA ASP A 220 -11.04 -16.53 13.34
C ASP A 220 -10.04 -15.41 12.93
N PRO A 221 -9.86 -15.12 11.64
CA PRO A 221 -9.01 -14.02 11.19
C PRO A 221 -9.56 -12.64 11.57
N ARG A 222 -10.83 -12.53 11.91
CA ARG A 222 -11.47 -11.29 12.32
C ARG A 222 -10.93 -10.82 13.67
N LEU A 223 -10.66 -9.51 13.77
CA LEU A 223 -10.08 -8.93 15.00
C LEU A 223 -11.10 -8.75 16.14
N GLY A 224 -12.39 -8.65 15.81
CA GLY A 224 -13.43 -8.16 16.70
C GLY A 224 -13.38 -6.63 16.84
N ARG A 225 -14.53 -6.02 17.14
CA ARG A 225 -14.74 -4.57 17.16
C ARG A 225 -13.65 -3.80 17.92
N ARG A 226 -13.36 -4.19 19.16
CA ARG A 226 -12.41 -3.45 20.01
C ARG A 226 -11.01 -3.32 19.41
N ARG A 227 -10.45 -4.45 18.91
CA ARG A 227 -9.10 -4.45 18.33
C ARG A 227 -9.10 -3.79 16.95
N TRP A 228 -10.16 -3.98 16.17
CA TRP A 228 -10.28 -3.36 14.87
C TRP A 228 -10.38 -1.83 14.98
N GLU A 229 -11.21 -1.28 15.86
CA GLU A 229 -11.32 0.17 16.09
C GLU A 229 -10.00 0.78 16.60
N ALA A 230 -9.31 0.10 17.51
CA ALA A 230 -7.99 0.55 17.98
C ALA A 230 -6.95 0.54 16.83
N ARG A 231 -6.95 -0.52 16.03
CA ARG A 231 -6.06 -0.61 14.86
C ARG A 231 -6.39 0.44 13.80
N LEU A 232 -7.67 0.71 13.59
CA LEU A 232 -8.15 1.75 12.67
C LEU A 232 -7.60 3.12 13.05
N TRP A 233 -7.64 3.48 14.34
CA TRP A 233 -7.04 4.70 14.85
C TRP A 233 -5.55 4.80 14.52
N HIS A 234 -4.78 3.77 14.81
CA HIS A 234 -3.34 3.75 14.53
C HIS A 234 -2.99 3.73 13.05
N ALA A 235 -3.82 3.11 12.21
CA ALA A 235 -3.56 2.97 10.78
C ALA A 235 -3.94 4.22 9.99
N LEU A 236 -5.07 4.85 10.33
CA LEU A 236 -5.59 5.98 9.56
C LEU A 236 -5.15 7.34 10.11
N ASP A 237 -4.84 7.41 11.39
CA ASP A 237 -4.51 8.67 12.07
C ASP A 237 -5.51 9.79 11.73
N THR A 238 -6.81 9.46 11.87
CA THR A 238 -7.95 10.32 11.56
C THR A 238 -8.77 10.64 12.80
N GLU A 239 -9.46 11.77 12.82
CA GLU A 239 -10.43 12.13 13.86
C GLU A 239 -11.79 11.44 13.65
N LEU A 240 -12.01 10.77 12.52
CA LEU A 240 -13.23 10.08 12.20
C LEU A 240 -13.33 8.75 12.96
N GLY A 241 -14.33 8.62 13.83
CA GLY A 241 -14.64 7.34 14.46
C GLY A 241 -15.32 6.36 13.49
N ALA A 242 -15.28 5.06 13.81
CA ALA A 242 -15.84 3.99 12.96
C ALA A 242 -17.30 4.24 12.52
N ALA A 243 -18.16 4.70 13.45
CA ALA A 243 -19.55 4.99 13.14
C ALA A 243 -19.70 6.15 12.13
N GLU A 244 -18.86 7.16 12.21
CA GLU A 244 -18.88 8.29 11.27
C GLU A 244 -18.34 7.86 9.89
N ILE A 245 -17.28 7.06 9.85
CA ILE A 245 -16.75 6.49 8.60
C ILE A 245 -17.85 5.66 7.91
N GLN A 246 -18.51 4.77 8.66
CA GLN A 246 -19.60 3.94 8.13
C GLN A 246 -20.76 4.80 7.59
N ARG A 247 -21.19 5.81 8.33
CA ARG A 247 -22.26 6.72 7.90
C ARG A 247 -21.90 7.47 6.61
N ARG A 248 -20.69 8.01 6.54
CA ARG A 248 -20.17 8.69 5.33
C ARG A 248 -20.07 7.73 4.15
N ALA A 249 -19.62 6.49 4.38
CA ALA A 249 -19.49 5.49 3.34
C ALA A 249 -20.85 5.09 2.76
N TRP A 250 -21.86 4.86 3.58
CA TRP A 250 -23.22 4.61 3.06
C TRP A 250 -23.78 5.79 2.27
N ALA A 251 -23.63 7.02 2.77
CA ALA A 251 -24.07 8.21 2.05
C ALA A 251 -23.34 8.39 0.70
N ASN A 252 -22.03 8.14 0.67
CA ASN A 252 -21.25 8.19 -0.55
C ASN A 252 -21.65 7.09 -1.55
N LEU A 253 -21.89 5.86 -1.05
CA LEU A 253 -22.37 4.76 -1.88
C LEU A 253 -23.67 5.13 -2.61
N ASP A 254 -24.64 5.72 -1.91
CA ASP A 254 -25.91 6.14 -2.50
C ASP A 254 -25.68 7.27 -3.51
N ARG A 255 -24.90 8.30 -3.18
CA ARG A 255 -24.56 9.41 -4.09
C ARG A 255 -23.93 8.89 -5.39
N VAL A 256 -22.87 8.07 -5.29
CA VAL A 256 -22.15 7.55 -6.46
C VAL A 256 -23.03 6.59 -7.27
N THR A 257 -23.94 5.85 -6.62
CA THR A 257 -24.91 5.00 -7.32
C THR A 257 -25.82 5.84 -8.24
N GLU A 258 -26.29 6.99 -7.77
CA GLU A 258 -27.10 7.88 -8.61
C GLU A 258 -26.27 8.50 -9.75
N GLU A 259 -25.03 8.89 -9.49
CA GLU A 259 -24.15 9.45 -10.51
C GLU A 259 -23.80 8.44 -11.61
N ILE A 260 -23.48 7.19 -11.26
CA ILE A 260 -23.15 6.15 -12.26
C ILE A 260 -24.40 5.77 -13.09
N ARG A 261 -25.58 5.75 -12.48
CA ARG A 261 -26.85 5.57 -13.23
C ARG A 261 -27.09 6.69 -14.23
N ALA A 262 -26.89 7.95 -13.82
CA ALA A 262 -27.02 9.10 -14.71
C ALA A 262 -26.02 9.05 -15.87
N ALA A 263 -24.75 8.74 -15.59
CA ALA A 263 -23.72 8.58 -16.59
C ALA A 263 -24.01 7.42 -17.56
N ALA A 264 -24.54 6.31 -17.06
CA ALA A 264 -24.94 5.17 -17.89
C ALA A 264 -26.09 5.53 -18.85
N VAL A 265 -27.10 6.28 -18.36
CA VAL A 265 -28.19 6.79 -19.23
C VAL A 265 -27.64 7.71 -20.32
N GLU A 266 -26.67 8.56 -20.01
CA GLU A 266 -26.02 9.43 -21.00
C GLU A 266 -25.30 8.61 -22.09
N LEU A 267 -24.65 7.49 -21.69
CA LEU A 267 -23.88 6.66 -22.64
C LEU A 267 -24.76 5.76 -23.53
N VAL A 268 -25.74 5.04 -22.93
CA VAL A 268 -26.48 3.97 -23.64
C VAL A 268 -27.99 4.23 -23.73
N GLY A 269 -28.48 5.30 -23.13
CA GLY A 269 -29.92 5.58 -23.03
C GLY A 269 -30.66 4.57 -22.12
N GLY A 270 -31.91 4.82 -21.84
CA GLY A 270 -32.77 3.95 -21.04
C GLY A 270 -33.13 4.54 -19.67
N PRO A 271 -33.74 3.76 -18.76
CA PRO A 271 -34.04 4.20 -17.40
C PRO A 271 -32.79 4.31 -16.54
N ALA A 272 -32.83 5.15 -15.50
CA ALA A 272 -31.75 5.31 -14.54
C ALA A 272 -31.79 4.17 -13.50
N ASP A 273 -31.38 2.98 -13.90
CA ASP A 273 -31.39 1.77 -13.07
C ASP A 273 -30.09 0.95 -13.23
N ASP A 274 -29.95 -0.08 -12.43
CA ASP A 274 -28.76 -0.92 -12.39
C ASP A 274 -28.58 -1.76 -13.67
N GLU A 275 -29.67 -2.09 -14.37
CA GLU A 275 -29.59 -2.81 -15.64
C GLU A 275 -28.99 -1.91 -16.74
N THR A 276 -29.30 -0.64 -16.75
CA THR A 276 -28.70 0.34 -17.65
C THR A 276 -27.22 0.54 -17.34
N VAL A 277 -26.83 0.54 -16.04
CA VAL A 277 -25.40 0.56 -15.64
C VAL A 277 -24.67 -0.67 -16.15
N ARG A 278 -25.22 -1.87 -15.96
CA ARG A 278 -24.60 -3.11 -16.48
C ARG A 278 -24.43 -3.08 -17.99
N ARG A 279 -25.44 -2.65 -18.74
CA ARG A 279 -25.33 -2.49 -20.20
C ARG A 279 -24.24 -1.51 -20.61
N ALA A 280 -24.09 -0.39 -19.90
CA ALA A 280 -23.06 0.59 -20.16
C ALA A 280 -21.65 0.00 -19.87
N LEU A 281 -21.49 -0.68 -18.74
CA LEU A 281 -20.23 -1.33 -18.37
C LEU A 281 -19.88 -2.46 -19.34
N ASP A 282 -20.84 -3.28 -19.78
CA ASP A 282 -20.65 -4.33 -20.79
C ASP A 282 -20.22 -3.77 -22.14
N LEU A 283 -20.77 -2.62 -22.54
CA LEU A 283 -20.35 -1.92 -23.75
C LEU A 283 -18.87 -1.52 -23.67
N LEU A 284 -18.46 -0.89 -22.55
CA LEU A 284 -17.07 -0.47 -22.35
C LEU A 284 -16.12 -1.65 -22.20
N ALA A 285 -16.56 -2.75 -21.58
CA ALA A 285 -15.78 -3.97 -21.43
C ALA A 285 -15.47 -4.69 -22.75
N ALA A 286 -16.11 -4.32 -23.86
CA ALA A 286 -15.79 -4.86 -25.18
C ALA A 286 -14.51 -4.24 -25.77
N GLU A 287 -14.10 -3.09 -25.28
CA GLU A 287 -12.85 -2.41 -25.67
C GLU A 287 -11.81 -2.67 -24.57
N HIS A 288 -10.98 -3.69 -24.74
CA HIS A 288 -10.00 -4.07 -23.72
C HIS A 288 -8.65 -4.47 -24.29
N PRO A 289 -7.56 -4.28 -23.53
CA PRO A 289 -6.24 -4.73 -23.94
C PRO A 289 -6.12 -6.25 -23.81
N ASP A 290 -4.96 -6.75 -24.17
CA ASP A 290 -4.50 -8.12 -23.94
C ASP A 290 -3.10 -8.12 -23.30
N ASP A 291 -2.51 -9.32 -23.11
CA ASP A 291 -1.18 -9.49 -22.53
C ASP A 291 -0.06 -8.75 -23.28
N HIS A 292 -0.29 -8.38 -24.55
CA HIS A 292 0.69 -7.72 -25.40
C HIS A 292 0.49 -6.21 -25.48
N THR A 293 -0.72 -5.72 -25.23
CA THR A 293 -1.10 -4.33 -25.47
C THR A 293 -1.32 -3.52 -24.19
N ILE A 294 -1.49 -4.16 -23.03
CA ILE A 294 -1.80 -3.47 -21.76
C ILE A 294 -0.68 -2.49 -21.34
N VAL A 295 0.60 -2.84 -21.57
CA VAL A 295 1.75 -1.99 -21.22
C VAL A 295 1.82 -0.76 -22.14
N ASP A 296 1.59 -0.95 -23.43
CA ASP A 296 1.57 0.14 -24.41
C ASP A 296 0.42 1.11 -24.13
N LEU A 297 -0.77 0.59 -23.78
CA LEU A 297 -1.91 1.40 -23.39
C LEU A 297 -1.60 2.25 -22.16
N ALA A 298 -0.98 1.67 -21.14
CA ALA A 298 -0.57 2.40 -19.94
C ALA A 298 0.45 3.50 -20.28
N SER A 299 1.41 3.23 -21.18
CA SER A 299 2.43 4.19 -21.60
C SER A 299 1.82 5.37 -22.37
N ILE A 300 0.96 5.10 -23.33
CA ILE A 300 0.24 6.14 -24.07
C ILE A 300 -0.61 6.98 -23.12
N THR A 301 -1.30 6.32 -22.16
CA THR A 301 -2.14 7.02 -21.21
C THR A 301 -1.34 7.90 -20.24
N LEU A 302 -0.13 7.48 -19.84
CA LEU A 302 0.75 8.30 -18.99
C LEU A 302 1.13 9.61 -19.69
N ASP A 303 1.49 9.53 -20.97
CA ASP A 303 1.82 10.71 -21.77
C ASP A 303 0.59 11.63 -21.92
N GLU A 304 -0.57 11.07 -22.32
CA GLU A 304 -1.83 11.82 -22.44
C GLU A 304 -2.24 12.50 -21.14
N ALA A 305 -2.14 11.79 -19.99
CA ALA A 305 -2.47 12.34 -18.68
C ALA A 305 -1.49 13.44 -18.26
N SER A 306 -0.20 13.28 -18.54
CA SER A 306 0.83 14.29 -18.26
C SER A 306 0.58 15.58 -19.03
N ASP A 307 0.25 15.48 -20.32
CA ASP A 307 -0.07 16.62 -21.16
C ASP A 307 -1.38 17.28 -20.73
N PHE A 308 -2.37 16.48 -20.33
CA PHE A 308 -3.64 16.99 -19.82
C PHE A 308 -3.47 17.78 -18.51
N VAL A 309 -2.69 17.27 -17.55
CA VAL A 309 -2.39 17.95 -16.28
C VAL A 309 -1.72 19.31 -16.55
N ARG A 310 -0.74 19.36 -17.47
CA ARG A 310 -0.06 20.59 -17.86
C ARG A 310 -1.00 21.57 -18.56
N ALA A 311 -1.83 21.09 -19.49
CA ALA A 311 -2.74 21.93 -20.25
C ALA A 311 -3.82 22.60 -19.40
N HIS A 312 -4.24 21.95 -18.31
CA HIS A 312 -5.27 22.46 -17.40
C HIS A 312 -4.69 23.10 -16.14
N ASP A 313 -3.36 23.18 -15.99
CA ASP A 313 -2.68 23.79 -14.85
C ASP A 313 -3.16 23.21 -13.50
N LEU A 314 -3.27 21.87 -13.41
CA LEU A 314 -3.87 21.18 -12.26
C LEU A 314 -2.91 21.06 -11.08
N VAL A 315 -1.67 20.69 -11.32
CA VAL A 315 -0.58 20.51 -10.37
C VAL A 315 0.74 20.53 -11.12
N THR A 316 1.84 20.88 -10.46
CA THR A 316 3.17 20.88 -11.09
C THR A 316 3.62 19.46 -11.39
N VAL A 317 3.86 19.15 -12.67
CA VAL A 317 4.38 17.86 -13.11
C VAL A 317 5.88 17.80 -12.90
N PRO A 318 6.40 16.86 -12.09
CA PRO A 318 7.83 16.74 -11.83
C PRO A 318 8.60 16.22 -13.04
N ASP A 319 9.92 16.51 -13.07
CA ASP A 319 10.83 16.00 -14.11
C ASP A 319 11.38 14.59 -13.82
N ASP A 320 10.95 13.98 -12.71
CA ASP A 320 11.38 12.63 -12.32
C ASP A 320 10.93 11.60 -13.37
N PRO A 321 11.76 10.57 -13.65
CA PRO A 321 11.37 9.53 -14.57
C PRO A 321 10.35 8.57 -13.96
N CYS A 322 9.24 8.34 -14.67
CA CYS A 322 8.32 7.24 -14.43
C CYS A 322 8.51 6.18 -15.51
N VAL A 323 8.95 5.00 -15.11
CA VAL A 323 9.21 3.89 -16.03
C VAL A 323 8.12 2.85 -15.90
N ILE A 324 7.37 2.62 -16.99
CA ILE A 324 6.38 1.55 -17.01
C ILE A 324 7.08 0.22 -17.27
N GLN A 325 6.78 -0.77 -16.45
CA GLN A 325 7.33 -2.11 -16.61
C GLN A 325 6.30 -3.20 -16.35
N VAL A 326 6.55 -4.34 -16.95
CA VAL A 326 5.74 -5.54 -16.71
C VAL A 326 5.95 -6.00 -15.27
N MET A 327 4.85 -6.17 -14.54
CA MET A 327 4.88 -6.71 -13.18
C MET A 327 5.51 -8.12 -13.17
N PRO A 328 6.42 -8.42 -12.23
CA PRO A 328 7.01 -9.76 -12.10
C PRO A 328 5.96 -10.87 -11.95
N GLN A 329 6.21 -12.03 -12.53
CA GLN A 329 5.25 -13.15 -12.60
C GLN A 329 4.69 -13.57 -11.23
N PHE A 330 5.51 -13.60 -10.19
CA PHE A 330 5.08 -14.00 -8.83
C PHE A 330 4.13 -12.97 -8.18
N ALA A 331 4.11 -11.71 -8.63
CA ALA A 331 3.22 -10.66 -8.12
C ALA A 331 1.89 -10.59 -8.89
N ARG A 332 1.80 -11.22 -10.08
CA ARG A 332 0.59 -11.21 -10.91
C ARG A 332 -0.54 -12.00 -10.27
N GLY A 333 -1.77 -11.55 -10.51
CA GLY A 333 -2.98 -12.17 -9.96
C GLY A 333 -3.31 -11.75 -8.53
N VAL A 334 -2.46 -10.90 -7.90
CA VAL A 334 -2.72 -10.28 -6.59
C VAL A 334 -3.13 -8.82 -6.76
N ALA A 335 -2.41 -8.09 -7.60
CA ALA A 335 -2.73 -6.72 -8.00
C ALA A 335 -2.65 -6.61 -9.52
N VAL A 336 -3.32 -5.61 -10.09
CA VAL A 336 -3.26 -5.30 -11.53
C VAL A 336 -2.10 -4.37 -11.81
N ALA A 337 -1.88 -3.43 -10.92
CA ALA A 337 -0.82 -2.45 -11.00
C ALA A 337 -0.36 -2.02 -9.62
N TYR A 338 0.80 -1.41 -9.56
CA TYR A 338 1.29 -0.67 -8.40
C TYR A 338 2.36 0.34 -8.81
N CYS A 339 2.47 1.41 -8.03
CA CYS A 339 3.55 2.37 -8.11
C CYS A 339 4.67 1.97 -7.13
N ASP A 340 5.89 1.77 -7.62
CA ASP A 340 7.09 1.50 -6.82
C ASP A 340 8.03 2.71 -6.89
N ALA A 341 7.85 3.65 -5.98
CA ALA A 341 8.66 4.86 -5.87
C ALA A 341 9.86 4.65 -4.93
N PRO A 342 10.98 5.36 -5.14
CA PRO A 342 12.06 5.42 -4.17
C PRO A 342 11.60 6.00 -2.84
N GLY A 343 12.18 5.52 -1.73
CA GLY A 343 11.92 6.07 -0.40
C GLY A 343 12.48 7.49 -0.21
N GLY A 344 12.03 8.19 0.84
CA GLY A 344 12.46 9.57 1.13
C GLY A 344 13.94 9.71 1.52
N LEU A 345 14.59 8.63 1.93
CA LEU A 345 16.03 8.58 2.25
C LEU A 345 16.89 8.00 1.10
N GLU A 346 16.27 7.65 -0.02
CA GLU A 346 16.99 7.10 -1.18
C GLU A 346 17.92 8.16 -1.77
N THR A 347 19.20 7.81 -1.87
CA THR A 347 20.24 8.70 -2.42
C THR A 347 20.66 8.33 -3.83
N ALA A 348 20.31 7.12 -4.28
CA ALA A 348 20.58 6.70 -5.65
C ALA A 348 19.58 7.34 -6.62
N ASP A 349 20.07 7.63 -7.82
CA ASP A 349 19.21 8.11 -8.92
C ASP A 349 18.48 6.91 -9.55
N VAL A 350 17.39 6.50 -8.91
CA VAL A 350 16.54 5.39 -9.36
C VAL A 350 15.16 5.93 -9.75
N PRO A 351 14.58 5.46 -10.87
CA PRO A 351 13.27 5.90 -11.32
C PRO A 351 12.16 5.37 -10.41
N THR A 352 11.01 6.00 -10.49
CA THR A 352 9.76 5.38 -10.05
C THR A 352 9.30 4.39 -11.11
N PHE A 353 8.88 3.20 -10.68
CA PHE A 353 8.30 2.21 -11.56
C PHE A 353 6.78 2.19 -11.44
N TYR A 354 6.11 2.31 -12.57
CA TYR A 354 4.71 1.93 -12.70
C TYR A 354 4.66 0.50 -13.23
N CYS A 355 4.38 -0.44 -12.34
CA CYS A 355 4.32 -1.85 -12.67
C CYS A 355 2.89 -2.23 -13.03
N ILE A 356 2.67 -2.80 -14.22
CA ILE A 356 1.37 -3.27 -14.68
C ILE A 356 1.43 -4.75 -15.07
N ALA A 357 0.39 -5.50 -14.74
CA ALA A 357 0.36 -6.94 -14.90
C ALA A 357 -0.41 -7.37 -16.16
N PRO A 358 0.25 -8.04 -17.13
CA PRO A 358 -0.44 -9.02 -17.95
C PRO A 358 -0.99 -10.16 -17.10
N THR A 359 -1.92 -10.96 -17.64
CA THR A 359 -2.46 -12.09 -16.87
C THR A 359 -1.38 -13.13 -16.57
N PRO A 360 -1.49 -13.89 -15.46
CA PRO A 360 -0.63 -15.04 -15.22
C PRO A 360 -0.71 -16.06 -16.37
N ALA A 361 0.43 -16.56 -16.81
CA ALA A 361 0.52 -17.44 -17.98
C ALA A 361 -0.23 -18.78 -17.82
N ASP A 362 -0.53 -19.19 -16.60
CA ASP A 362 -1.25 -20.41 -16.25
C ASP A 362 -2.78 -20.21 -16.12
N TRP A 363 -3.28 -19.00 -16.33
CA TRP A 363 -4.71 -18.75 -16.27
C TRP A 363 -5.44 -19.33 -17.49
N PRO A 364 -6.61 -19.97 -17.27
CA PRO A 364 -7.49 -20.34 -18.37
C PRO A 364 -7.94 -19.09 -19.16
N ALA A 365 -8.07 -19.22 -20.48
CA ALA A 365 -8.44 -18.12 -21.38
C ALA A 365 -9.71 -17.36 -20.92
N ARG A 366 -10.72 -18.08 -20.41
CA ARG A 366 -11.95 -17.44 -19.86
C ARG A 366 -11.67 -16.54 -18.67
N ARG A 367 -10.70 -16.89 -17.82
CA ARG A 367 -10.32 -16.08 -16.67
C ARG A 367 -9.52 -14.85 -17.11
N ALA A 368 -8.62 -15.02 -18.07
CA ALA A 368 -7.88 -13.91 -18.66
C ALA A 368 -8.82 -12.91 -19.35
N GLU A 369 -9.80 -13.41 -20.12
CA GLU A 369 -10.84 -12.58 -20.75
C GLU A 369 -11.65 -11.80 -19.70
N SER A 370 -12.15 -12.45 -18.64
CA SER A 370 -12.87 -11.76 -17.55
C SER A 370 -12.04 -10.68 -16.87
N PHE A 371 -10.73 -10.92 -16.72
CA PHE A 371 -9.81 -9.93 -16.17
C PHE A 371 -9.69 -8.69 -17.08
N TYR A 372 -9.50 -8.87 -18.39
CA TYR A 372 -9.38 -7.74 -19.30
C TYR A 372 -10.70 -7.00 -19.51
N ARG A 373 -11.84 -7.68 -19.43
CA ARG A 373 -13.14 -7.03 -19.41
C ARG A 373 -13.34 -6.14 -18.18
N GLU A 374 -12.87 -6.56 -17.01
CA GLU A 374 -12.85 -5.73 -15.79
C GLU A 374 -11.87 -4.57 -15.93
N TYR A 375 -10.66 -4.85 -16.41
CA TYR A 375 -9.59 -3.86 -16.64
C TYR A 375 -9.51 -3.46 -18.12
N ASN A 376 -10.66 -3.02 -18.65
CA ASN A 376 -10.79 -2.55 -20.03
C ASN A 376 -10.02 -1.25 -20.28
N ASP A 377 -9.95 -0.80 -21.55
CA ASP A 377 -9.17 0.36 -21.95
C ASP A 377 -9.47 1.62 -21.13
N HIS A 378 -10.73 1.84 -20.78
CA HIS A 378 -11.15 3.01 -20.03
C HIS A 378 -10.80 2.88 -18.53
N MET A 379 -10.84 1.65 -17.98
CA MET A 379 -10.38 1.37 -16.62
C MET A 379 -8.86 1.50 -16.51
N ILE A 380 -8.09 1.03 -17.51
CA ILE A 380 -6.63 1.23 -17.53
C ILE A 380 -6.27 2.72 -17.59
N ARG A 381 -7.05 3.55 -18.30
CA ARG A 381 -6.87 5.00 -18.30
C ARG A 381 -7.08 5.60 -16.91
N ASN A 382 -8.13 5.20 -16.21
CA ASN A 382 -8.37 5.63 -14.82
C ASN A 382 -7.29 5.10 -13.87
N LEU A 383 -6.88 3.83 -14.03
CA LEU A 383 -5.83 3.22 -13.23
C LEU A 383 -4.47 3.91 -13.42
N THR A 384 -4.13 4.33 -14.64
CA THR A 384 -2.90 5.09 -14.92
C THR A 384 -2.94 6.48 -14.27
N VAL A 385 -4.10 7.10 -14.16
CA VAL A 385 -4.27 8.31 -13.35
C VAL A 385 -3.96 8.01 -11.88
N HIS A 386 -4.50 6.94 -11.32
CA HIS A 386 -4.29 6.53 -9.93
C HIS A 386 -2.81 6.21 -9.64
N GLU A 387 -2.21 5.34 -10.44
CA GLU A 387 -0.84 4.84 -10.19
C GLU A 387 0.25 5.86 -10.59
N ALA A 388 -0.06 6.74 -11.56
CA ALA A 388 0.98 7.61 -12.08
C ALA A 388 0.61 9.10 -12.09
N MET A 389 -0.23 9.57 -13.01
CA MET A 389 -0.35 10.99 -13.34
C MET A 389 -1.81 11.48 -13.31
N PRO A 390 -2.17 12.33 -12.35
CA PRO A 390 -1.35 12.90 -11.28
C PRO A 390 -1.41 12.16 -9.93
N GLY A 391 -1.64 10.84 -9.91
CA GLY A 391 -1.77 10.00 -8.72
C GLY A 391 -0.44 9.72 -8.00
N HIS A 392 -0.17 8.45 -7.69
CA HIS A 392 0.92 8.02 -6.82
C HIS A 392 2.31 8.50 -7.27
N PHE A 393 2.66 8.34 -8.55
CA PHE A 393 3.97 8.77 -9.04
C PHE A 393 4.20 10.26 -8.77
N LEU A 394 3.27 11.11 -9.20
CA LEU A 394 3.40 12.55 -9.01
C LEU A 394 3.46 12.92 -7.53
N GLN A 395 2.56 12.39 -6.72
CA GLN A 395 2.48 12.66 -5.29
C GLN A 395 3.77 12.26 -4.57
N LEU A 396 4.30 11.06 -4.83
CA LEU A 396 5.52 10.57 -4.19
C LEU A 396 6.77 11.31 -4.68
N ALA A 397 6.80 11.77 -5.93
CA ALA A 397 7.86 12.63 -6.44
C ALA A 397 7.88 14.01 -5.74
N HIS A 398 6.70 14.59 -5.46
CA HIS A 398 6.60 15.80 -4.62
C HIS A 398 7.04 15.52 -3.18
N ALA A 399 6.56 14.43 -2.57
CA ALA A 399 6.89 14.07 -1.19
C ALA A 399 8.40 13.90 -0.96
N ARG A 400 9.14 13.37 -1.93
CA ARG A 400 10.61 13.24 -1.86
C ARG A 400 11.35 14.57 -1.83
N ARG A 401 10.72 15.68 -2.25
CA ARG A 401 11.31 17.03 -2.22
C ARG A 401 11.15 17.70 -0.87
N TYR A 402 10.37 17.12 0.03
CA TYR A 402 10.24 17.63 1.39
C TYR A 402 11.60 17.59 2.11
N ALA A 403 12.02 18.73 2.61
CA ALA A 403 13.28 18.91 3.33
C ALA A 403 13.01 19.51 4.72
N GLY A 404 12.54 18.66 5.64
CA GLY A 404 12.33 19.04 7.04
C GLY A 404 13.60 19.03 7.88
N SER A 405 13.46 19.44 9.14
CA SER A 405 14.56 19.45 10.12
C SER A 405 14.89 18.04 10.65
N THR A 406 14.03 17.04 10.37
CA THR A 406 14.13 15.65 10.81
C THR A 406 13.91 14.68 9.66
N ARG A 407 14.27 13.39 9.86
CA ARG A 407 13.97 12.29 8.92
C ARG A 407 12.60 11.63 9.18
N VAL A 408 11.82 12.14 10.10
CA VAL A 408 10.56 11.50 10.54
C VAL A 408 9.63 11.23 9.36
N ARG A 409 9.39 12.20 8.47
CA ARG A 409 8.43 12.02 7.36
C ARG A 409 8.87 11.01 6.30
N ALA A 410 10.14 10.67 6.25
CA ALA A 410 10.60 9.56 5.41
C ALA A 410 10.13 8.18 5.93
N LEU A 411 9.87 8.06 7.25
CA LEU A 411 9.39 6.84 7.90
C LEU A 411 7.88 6.80 8.10
N THR A 412 7.23 7.96 8.15
CA THR A 412 5.83 8.12 8.57
C THR A 412 4.90 8.45 7.41
N ARG A 413 5.16 7.91 6.24
CA ARG A 413 4.27 8.05 5.09
C ARG A 413 2.86 7.54 5.44
N SER A 414 1.87 8.41 5.31
CA SER A 414 0.46 8.09 5.58
C SER A 414 -0.18 7.41 4.39
N ASP A 415 -0.62 6.17 4.56
CA ASP A 415 -1.39 5.48 3.52
C ASP A 415 -2.71 6.19 3.19
N PRO A 416 -3.50 6.73 4.17
CA PRO A 416 -4.65 7.58 3.86
C PRO A 416 -4.32 8.80 2.99
N PHE A 417 -3.17 9.43 3.18
CA PHE A 417 -2.76 10.53 2.29
C PHE A 417 -2.45 10.02 0.89
N VAL A 418 -1.64 8.97 0.77
CA VAL A 418 -1.17 8.45 -0.52
C VAL A 418 -2.32 7.90 -1.35
N GLU A 419 -3.15 7.05 -0.78
CA GLU A 419 -4.33 6.47 -1.45
C GLU A 419 -5.43 7.52 -1.68
N GLY A 420 -5.64 8.37 -0.69
CA GLY A 420 -6.63 9.45 -0.78
C GLY A 420 -6.31 10.44 -1.88
N TRP A 421 -5.04 10.82 -2.04
CA TRP A 421 -4.61 11.68 -3.15
C TRP A 421 -4.85 11.01 -4.50
N ALA A 422 -4.50 9.73 -4.65
CA ALA A 422 -4.68 9.02 -5.91
C ALA A 422 -6.16 8.93 -6.32
N VAL A 423 -7.06 8.64 -5.39
CA VAL A 423 -8.51 8.62 -5.64
C VAL A 423 -9.04 10.04 -5.92
N TYR A 424 -8.56 11.04 -5.21
CA TYR A 424 -8.89 12.44 -5.49
C TYR A 424 -8.43 12.86 -6.90
N ALA A 425 -7.24 12.43 -7.31
CA ALA A 425 -6.72 12.69 -8.64
C ALA A 425 -7.57 12.06 -9.76
N GLU A 426 -8.12 10.86 -9.54
CA GLU A 426 -9.09 10.26 -10.47
C GLU A 426 -10.31 11.16 -10.68
N GLU A 427 -10.92 11.64 -9.60
CA GLU A 427 -12.09 12.53 -9.65
C GLU A 427 -11.73 13.88 -10.28
N LEU A 428 -10.59 14.46 -9.93
CA LEU A 428 -10.09 15.71 -10.49
C LEU A 428 -9.98 15.61 -12.02
N MET A 429 -9.32 14.56 -12.52
CA MET A 429 -9.07 14.38 -13.96
C MET A 429 -10.37 14.25 -14.76
N VAL A 430 -11.30 13.41 -14.31
CA VAL A 430 -12.60 13.27 -15.00
C VAL A 430 -13.48 14.51 -14.85
N GLY A 431 -13.35 15.25 -13.75
CA GLY A 431 -14.03 16.53 -13.53
C GLY A 431 -13.61 17.60 -14.54
N TYR A 432 -12.37 17.55 -15.04
CA TYR A 432 -11.88 18.39 -16.14
C TYR A 432 -12.09 17.78 -17.54
N GLY A 433 -12.67 16.57 -17.63
CA GLY A 433 -13.06 15.93 -18.89
C GLY A 433 -12.05 14.93 -19.45
N PHE A 434 -11.04 14.50 -18.68
CA PHE A 434 -10.09 13.48 -19.12
C PHE A 434 -10.79 12.17 -19.49
N GLY A 435 -10.52 11.66 -20.68
CA GLY A 435 -11.08 10.40 -21.19
C GLY A 435 -12.60 10.39 -21.44
N GLY A 436 -13.29 11.51 -21.19
CA GLY A 436 -14.71 11.67 -21.44
C GLY A 436 -15.61 10.77 -20.59
N LEU A 437 -16.83 10.54 -21.06
CA LEU A 437 -17.85 9.77 -20.35
C LEU A 437 -17.46 8.30 -20.08
N PRO A 438 -16.77 7.58 -20.98
CA PRO A 438 -16.30 6.22 -20.71
C PRO A 438 -15.36 6.12 -19.48
N VAL A 439 -14.35 6.99 -19.37
CA VAL A 439 -13.44 7.00 -18.22
C VAL A 439 -14.17 7.45 -16.96
N ARG A 440 -15.10 8.41 -17.04
CA ARG A 440 -15.94 8.81 -15.90
C ARG A 440 -16.74 7.64 -15.34
N LEU A 441 -17.32 6.79 -16.19
CA LEU A 441 -18.04 5.59 -15.74
C LEU A 441 -17.15 4.63 -14.97
N GLN A 442 -15.92 4.41 -15.41
CA GLN A 442 -14.97 3.55 -14.72
C GLN A 442 -14.49 4.19 -13.40
N GLN A 443 -14.26 5.50 -13.39
CA GLN A 443 -13.91 6.23 -12.16
C GLN A 443 -15.03 6.13 -11.13
N LEU A 444 -16.32 6.29 -11.52
CA LEU A 444 -17.46 6.10 -10.62
C LEU A 444 -17.55 4.66 -10.10
N LYS A 445 -17.27 3.65 -10.95
CA LYS A 445 -17.17 2.25 -10.53
C LYS A 445 -16.05 2.05 -9.49
N MET A 446 -14.90 2.71 -9.67
CA MET A 446 -13.81 2.68 -8.68
C MET A 446 -14.19 3.39 -7.37
N GLN A 447 -14.95 4.49 -7.43
CA GLN A 447 -15.49 5.12 -6.22
C GLN A 447 -16.48 4.22 -5.45
N LEU A 448 -17.37 3.50 -6.14
CA LEU A 448 -18.20 2.47 -5.49
C LEU A 448 -17.32 1.42 -4.82
N ARG A 449 -16.31 0.94 -5.53
CA ARG A 449 -15.36 -0.09 -5.03
C ARG A 449 -14.60 0.36 -3.77
N MET A 450 -14.05 1.58 -3.74
CA MET A 450 -13.34 2.07 -2.55
C MET A 450 -14.28 2.29 -1.36
N THR A 451 -15.49 2.76 -1.62
CA THR A 451 -16.52 2.96 -0.60
C THR A 451 -16.94 1.63 0.02
N LEU A 452 -17.18 0.62 -0.83
CA LEU A 452 -17.50 -0.73 -0.38
C LEU A 452 -16.33 -1.40 0.34
N ASN A 453 -15.08 -1.08 0.00
CA ASN A 453 -13.92 -1.54 0.74
C ASN A 453 -13.97 -1.10 2.21
N ALA A 454 -14.28 0.17 2.49
CA ALA A 454 -14.39 0.69 3.86
C ALA A 454 -15.55 0.05 4.63
N LEU A 455 -16.70 -0.12 3.98
CA LEU A 455 -17.84 -0.83 4.58
C LEU A 455 -17.50 -2.30 4.87
N LEU A 456 -16.89 -3.00 3.91
CA LEU A 456 -16.52 -4.40 4.03
C LEU A 456 -15.53 -4.62 5.19
N ASP A 457 -14.51 -3.77 5.31
CA ASP A 457 -13.52 -3.85 6.37
C ASP A 457 -14.18 -3.80 7.76
N GLN A 458 -15.04 -2.81 7.99
CA GLN A 458 -15.77 -2.69 9.25
C GLN A 458 -16.75 -3.83 9.48
N LEU A 459 -17.60 -4.14 8.49
CA LEU A 459 -18.64 -5.16 8.61
C LEU A 459 -18.03 -6.54 8.86
N VAL A 460 -16.89 -6.86 8.23
CA VAL A 460 -16.18 -8.15 8.42
C VAL A 460 -15.56 -8.21 9.81
N HIS A 461 -14.78 -7.21 10.21
CA HIS A 461 -13.98 -7.28 11.42
C HIS A 461 -14.72 -6.90 12.70
N ALA A 462 -15.73 -6.03 12.63
CA ALA A 462 -16.44 -5.52 13.78
C ALA A 462 -17.88 -6.04 13.90
N GLU A 463 -18.48 -6.55 12.83
CA GLU A 463 -19.88 -6.96 12.75
C GLU A 463 -20.09 -8.39 12.24
N GLU A 464 -18.99 -9.12 11.99
CA GLU A 464 -18.97 -10.55 11.62
C GLU A 464 -19.78 -10.87 10.36
N LEU A 465 -19.79 -9.94 9.35
CA LEU A 465 -20.53 -10.10 8.10
C LEU A 465 -20.24 -11.47 7.46
N PRO A 466 -21.28 -12.25 7.09
CA PRO A 466 -21.11 -13.51 6.38
C PRO A 466 -20.62 -13.32 4.93
N GLU A 467 -19.89 -14.31 4.38
CA GLU A 467 -19.38 -14.29 3.01
C GLU A 467 -20.47 -14.03 1.97
N ALA A 468 -21.62 -14.72 2.07
CA ALA A 468 -22.71 -14.56 1.11
C ALA A 468 -23.26 -13.13 1.06
N GLU A 469 -23.36 -12.46 2.21
CA GLU A 469 -23.79 -11.08 2.28
C GLU A 469 -22.73 -10.10 1.75
N ALA A 470 -21.43 -10.39 2.04
CA ALA A 470 -20.32 -9.63 1.48
C ALA A 470 -20.28 -9.75 -0.06
N MET A 471 -20.43 -10.96 -0.59
CA MET A 471 -20.49 -11.20 -2.04
C MET A 471 -21.66 -10.45 -2.69
N ALA A 472 -22.86 -10.53 -2.11
CA ALA A 472 -24.02 -9.78 -2.61
C ALA A 472 -23.79 -8.26 -2.60
N LEU A 473 -23.23 -7.73 -1.50
CA LEU A 473 -22.90 -6.30 -1.39
C LEU A 473 -21.96 -5.84 -2.51
N LEU A 474 -20.90 -6.62 -2.79
CA LEU A 474 -19.87 -6.28 -3.77
C LEU A 474 -20.38 -6.41 -5.23
N THR A 475 -21.16 -7.45 -5.53
CA THR A 475 -21.63 -7.72 -6.90
C THR A 475 -22.87 -6.87 -7.25
N GLU A 476 -23.80 -6.67 -6.32
CA GLU A 476 -25.03 -5.95 -6.57
C GLU A 476 -24.86 -4.43 -6.48
N ARG A 477 -24.17 -3.93 -5.43
CA ARG A 477 -23.98 -2.50 -5.19
C ARG A 477 -22.70 -1.95 -5.84
N GLY A 478 -21.67 -2.80 -6.04
CA GLY A 478 -20.36 -2.43 -6.59
C GLY A 478 -20.19 -2.74 -8.07
N PHE A 479 -21.14 -3.45 -8.68
CA PHE A 479 -21.04 -3.95 -10.06
C PHE A 479 -19.73 -4.72 -10.33
N GLN A 480 -19.20 -5.38 -9.28
CA GLN A 480 -17.97 -6.16 -9.39
C GLN A 480 -18.27 -7.53 -10.00
N GLU A 481 -17.32 -8.01 -10.81
CA GLU A 481 -17.34 -9.40 -11.27
C GLU A 481 -17.19 -10.37 -10.08
N GLU A 482 -17.80 -11.53 -10.14
CA GLU A 482 -17.82 -12.52 -9.05
C GLU A 482 -16.40 -12.89 -8.57
N GLY A 483 -15.45 -13.06 -9.50
CA GLY A 483 -14.07 -13.37 -9.19
C GLY A 483 -13.35 -12.23 -8.45
N GLU A 484 -13.63 -10.98 -8.78
CA GLU A 484 -13.12 -9.80 -8.09
C GLU A 484 -13.71 -9.69 -6.69
N ALA A 485 -15.02 -9.88 -6.54
CA ALA A 485 -15.70 -9.89 -5.24
C ALA A 485 -15.13 -10.96 -4.30
N ALA A 486 -14.90 -12.18 -4.81
CA ALA A 486 -14.28 -13.27 -4.04
C ALA A 486 -12.83 -12.94 -3.62
N GLY A 487 -12.05 -12.33 -4.51
CA GLY A 487 -10.72 -11.81 -4.18
C GLY A 487 -10.76 -10.73 -3.10
N LYS A 488 -11.74 -9.85 -3.14
CA LYS A 488 -11.95 -8.78 -2.16
C LYS A 488 -12.36 -9.32 -0.80
N TRP A 489 -13.27 -10.29 -0.76
CA TRP A 489 -13.62 -11.01 0.46
C TRP A 489 -12.38 -11.65 1.12
N ARG A 490 -11.58 -12.37 0.32
CA ARG A 490 -10.34 -12.96 0.80
C ARG A 490 -9.37 -11.91 1.36
N ARG A 491 -9.20 -10.78 0.66
CA ARG A 491 -8.36 -9.67 1.12
C ARG A 491 -8.85 -9.09 2.45
N ALA A 492 -10.17 -8.92 2.63
CA ALA A 492 -10.75 -8.43 3.87
C ALA A 492 -10.43 -9.33 5.07
N LEU A 493 -10.36 -10.66 4.88
CA LEU A 493 -9.98 -11.60 5.93
C LEU A 493 -8.46 -11.66 6.19
N LEU A 494 -7.63 -11.36 5.19
CA LEU A 494 -6.16 -11.39 5.29
C LEU A 494 -5.57 -10.09 5.84
N THR A 495 -6.30 -8.97 5.71
CA THR A 495 -5.88 -7.65 6.17
C THR A 495 -6.94 -7.08 7.10
N SER A 496 -6.62 -6.02 7.83
CA SER A 496 -7.62 -5.23 8.55
C SER A 496 -7.21 -3.77 8.53
N THR A 497 -8.20 -2.87 8.48
CA THR A 497 -8.08 -1.42 8.37
C THR A 497 -7.51 -0.91 7.04
N GLN A 498 -6.81 -1.74 6.29
CA GLN A 498 -6.20 -1.38 5.02
C GLN A 498 -7.25 -1.02 3.95
N LEU A 499 -8.38 -1.75 3.92
CA LEU A 499 -9.45 -1.46 2.95
C LEU A 499 -10.16 -0.13 3.24
N SER A 500 -10.14 0.35 4.48
CA SER A 500 -10.71 1.65 4.88
C SER A 500 -9.86 2.84 4.43
N THR A 501 -8.58 2.63 4.14
CA THR A 501 -7.59 3.66 3.81
C THR A 501 -8.02 4.55 2.63
N TYR A 502 -8.51 3.93 1.56
CA TYR A 502 -8.91 4.60 0.32
C TYR A 502 -10.03 5.63 0.56
N PHE A 503 -11.12 5.16 1.15
CA PHE A 503 -12.32 5.99 1.37
C PHE A 503 -12.07 7.11 2.38
N VAL A 504 -11.42 6.80 3.51
CA VAL A 504 -11.13 7.79 4.55
C VAL A 504 -10.16 8.83 4.03
N GLY A 505 -9.07 8.40 3.40
CA GLY A 505 -8.08 9.29 2.82
C GLY A 505 -8.69 10.22 1.76
N TYR A 506 -9.46 9.67 0.82
CA TYR A 506 -10.19 10.46 -0.18
C TYR A 506 -11.14 11.47 0.46
N SER A 507 -11.96 11.04 1.44
CA SER A 507 -12.94 11.92 2.07
C SER A 507 -12.28 13.13 2.73
N GLU A 508 -11.21 12.91 3.48
CA GLU A 508 -10.50 13.99 4.18
C GLU A 508 -9.69 14.88 3.24
N LEU A 509 -9.02 14.31 2.21
CA LEU A 509 -8.25 15.11 1.24
C LEU A 509 -9.15 15.91 0.29
N ALA A 510 -10.31 15.37 -0.11
CA ALA A 510 -11.28 16.11 -0.89
C ALA A 510 -11.84 17.31 -0.09
N GLU A 511 -12.05 17.16 1.22
CA GLU A 511 -12.42 18.26 2.11
C GLU A 511 -11.31 19.32 2.15
N VAL A 512 -10.03 18.93 2.34
CA VAL A 512 -8.89 19.87 2.31
C VAL A 512 -8.77 20.57 0.96
N ALA A 513 -8.93 19.84 -0.14
CA ALA A 513 -8.89 20.44 -1.48
C ALA A 513 -10.02 21.47 -1.68
N ALA A 514 -11.21 21.22 -1.13
CA ALA A 514 -12.36 22.14 -1.19
C ALA A 514 -12.15 23.41 -0.33
N GLU A 515 -11.26 23.40 0.64
CA GLU A 515 -10.90 24.57 1.47
C GLU A 515 -9.99 25.58 0.75
N ARG A 516 -9.67 25.35 -0.52
CA ARG A 516 -8.84 26.25 -1.34
C ARG A 516 -9.35 27.69 -1.28
N PRO A 517 -8.51 28.68 -0.92
CA PRO A 517 -8.86 30.10 -1.01
C PRO A 517 -9.20 30.50 -2.46
N GLN A 518 -10.16 31.38 -2.64
CA GLN A 518 -10.65 31.76 -3.98
C GLN A 518 -9.58 32.46 -4.84
N ASP A 519 -8.65 33.12 -4.20
CA ASP A 519 -7.54 33.87 -4.81
C ASP A 519 -6.29 33.03 -5.07
N VAL A 520 -6.24 31.76 -4.61
CA VAL A 520 -5.13 30.85 -4.85
C VAL A 520 -5.41 30.01 -6.10
N PRO A 521 -4.53 29.98 -7.11
CA PRO A 521 -4.67 29.09 -8.26
C PRO A 521 -4.74 27.63 -7.84
N LEU A 522 -5.44 26.81 -8.61
CA LEU A 522 -5.63 25.39 -8.27
C LEU A 522 -4.30 24.64 -8.20
N ARG A 523 -3.42 24.87 -9.19
CA ARG A 523 -2.08 24.28 -9.21
C ARG A 523 -1.31 24.61 -7.93
N ASP A 524 -1.28 25.89 -7.55
CA ASP A 524 -0.49 26.35 -6.42
C ASP A 524 -1.04 25.77 -5.09
N TRP A 525 -2.36 25.55 -5.01
CA TRP A 525 -2.98 24.88 -3.87
C TRP A 525 -2.61 23.40 -3.80
N HIS A 526 -2.65 22.67 -4.92
CA HIS A 526 -2.25 21.26 -4.96
C HIS A 526 -0.75 21.12 -4.67
N ASP A 527 0.08 21.99 -5.22
CA ASP A 527 1.52 22.00 -4.93
C ASP A 527 1.80 22.21 -3.43
N GLU A 528 1.05 23.10 -2.78
CA GLU A 528 1.13 23.32 -1.34
C GLU A 528 0.67 22.09 -0.55
N MET A 529 -0.44 21.44 -0.93
CA MET A 529 -0.89 20.20 -0.31
C MET A 529 0.17 19.08 -0.39
N LEU A 530 0.96 19.04 -1.45
CA LEU A 530 1.98 18.02 -1.69
C LEU A 530 3.37 18.39 -1.14
N ALA A 531 3.59 19.62 -0.71
CA ALA A 531 4.90 20.13 -0.27
C ALA A 531 5.37 19.56 1.08
N HIS A 532 4.46 19.01 1.86
CA HIS A 532 4.72 18.60 3.25
C HIS A 532 5.08 17.09 3.41
N GLY A 533 5.46 16.42 2.34
CA GLY A 533 5.65 14.96 2.35
C GLY A 533 4.31 14.24 2.20
N SER A 534 4.05 13.22 3.00
CA SER A 534 2.77 12.50 2.99
C SER A 534 2.21 12.36 4.41
N PRO A 535 1.91 13.48 5.12
CA PRO A 535 1.35 13.42 6.46
C PRO A 535 -0.13 12.99 6.42
N PRO A 536 -0.70 12.42 7.48
CA PRO A 536 -2.13 12.21 7.58
C PRO A 536 -2.92 13.49 7.28
N PRO A 537 -4.11 13.42 6.65
CA PRO A 537 -4.86 14.61 6.22
C PRO A 537 -5.15 15.63 7.32
N ARG A 538 -5.36 15.18 8.57
CA ARG A 538 -5.54 16.09 9.72
C ARG A 538 -4.30 16.95 9.99
N HIS A 539 -3.11 16.40 9.84
CA HIS A 539 -1.85 17.12 10.00
C HIS A 539 -1.56 18.03 8.80
N LEU A 540 -1.95 17.58 7.59
CA LEU A 540 -1.90 18.47 6.41
C LEU A 540 -2.76 19.72 6.63
N ARG A 541 -3.99 19.58 7.13
CA ARG A 541 -4.89 20.71 7.43
C ARG A 541 -4.22 21.68 8.41
N THR A 542 -3.57 21.17 9.46
CA THR A 542 -2.81 21.97 10.42
C THR A 542 -1.66 22.73 9.76
N LEU A 543 -0.88 22.08 8.87
CA LEU A 543 0.25 22.66 8.15
C LEU A 543 -0.19 23.76 7.18
N LEU A 544 -1.35 23.60 6.55
CA LEU A 544 -1.97 24.61 5.68
C LEU A 544 -2.65 25.75 6.45
N GLY A 545 -2.65 25.73 7.79
CA GLY A 545 -3.28 26.74 8.64
C GLY A 545 -4.81 26.70 8.59
N ARG A 546 -5.39 25.52 8.43
CA ARG A 546 -6.83 25.26 8.28
C ARG A 546 -7.41 24.46 9.45
#